data_1d81aa55d961d0c14ed788874244e7dd
#
_entry.id   1d81aa55d961d0c14ed788874244e7dd
#
_cell.length_a   1.000
_cell.length_b   1.000
_cell.length_c   1.000
_cell.angle_alpha   90.00
_cell.angle_beta   90.00
_cell.angle_gamma   90.00
#
_symmetry.space_group_name_H-M   'P 1'
#
loop_
_entity.id
_entity.type
_entity.pdbx_description
1 polymer ?
#
loop_
_entity_poly.entity_id
_entity_poly.type
_entity_poly.pdbx_seq_one_letter_code
_entity_poly.pdbx_strand_id
1 'polypeptide(L)'
;SVNLWYSLPSNLIINLLTNVLIGLVSFILGSWFIYIVNDYIDRNADKNHPEKSNKPIASNKIPQKLIMLVSAIILISSVSFGLITSSSFIFILCIYISSMTLYSLIIKKVFLVDIISIAIGYMLRVYGGAIIVVNSIDETINVSIWLILCTGFASLFVLSIKRFSEITNDKLT
;
A
#
# COMPACT_ATOMS: atom_id res chain seq x y z
N SER A 1 -8.10 -27.91 -6.88
CA SER A 1 -8.75 -28.56 -8.02
C SER A 1 -9.26 -27.51 -9.00
N VAL A 2 -8.82 -27.62 -10.24
CA VAL A 2 -9.09 -26.67 -11.35
C VAL A 2 -10.58 -26.52 -11.66
N ASN A 3 -11.41 -27.48 -11.27
CA ASN A 3 -12.84 -27.51 -11.58
C ASN A 3 -13.71 -26.57 -10.74
N LEU A 4 -13.19 -25.98 -9.69
CA LEU A 4 -13.98 -25.13 -8.78
C LEU A 4 -14.49 -23.86 -9.48
N TRP A 5 -13.68 -23.28 -10.35
CA TRP A 5 -13.99 -22.01 -11.04
C TRP A 5 -15.12 -22.17 -12.07
N TYR A 6 -15.23 -23.34 -12.72
CA TYR A 6 -16.26 -23.61 -13.73
C TYR A 6 -17.63 -23.95 -13.11
N SER A 7 -17.66 -24.27 -11.80
CA SER A 7 -18.88 -24.62 -11.09
C SER A 7 -19.49 -23.47 -10.29
N LEU A 8 -18.81 -22.33 -10.22
CA LEU A 8 -19.32 -21.17 -9.47
C LEU A 8 -20.47 -20.50 -10.22
N PRO A 9 -21.59 -20.17 -9.54
CA PRO A 9 -22.69 -19.44 -10.14
C PRO A 9 -22.23 -18.04 -10.57
N SER A 10 -22.76 -17.57 -11.70
CA SER A 10 -22.34 -16.29 -12.31
C SER A 10 -22.52 -15.07 -11.39
N ASN A 11 -23.53 -15.08 -10.53
CA ASN A 11 -23.75 -14.03 -9.52
C ASN A 11 -22.64 -13.98 -8.47
N LEU A 12 -22.11 -15.14 -8.07
CA LEU A 12 -20.98 -15.19 -7.12
C LEU A 12 -19.69 -14.65 -7.76
N ILE A 13 -19.46 -14.96 -9.02
CA ILE A 13 -18.29 -14.43 -9.75
C ILE A 13 -18.38 -12.90 -9.88
N ILE A 14 -19.56 -12.37 -10.20
CA ILE A 14 -19.77 -10.93 -10.31
C ILE A 14 -19.53 -10.25 -8.95
N ASN A 15 -20.08 -10.79 -7.87
CA ASN A 15 -19.86 -10.26 -6.51
C ASN A 15 -18.40 -10.30 -6.12
N LEU A 16 -17.70 -11.40 -6.40
CA LEU A 16 -16.27 -11.53 -6.14
C LEU A 16 -15.47 -10.45 -6.89
N LEU A 17 -15.69 -10.30 -8.19
CA LEU A 17 -15.00 -9.31 -9.00
C LEU A 17 -15.29 -7.89 -8.51
N THR A 18 -16.52 -7.59 -8.15
CA THR A 18 -16.92 -6.29 -7.62
C THR A 18 -16.19 -6.00 -6.30
N ASN A 19 -16.17 -6.94 -5.36
CA ASN A 19 -15.48 -6.77 -4.08
C ASN A 19 -13.96 -6.62 -4.26
N VAL A 20 -13.36 -7.38 -5.18
CA VAL A 20 -11.92 -7.24 -5.50
C VAL A 20 -11.62 -5.87 -6.10
N LEU A 21 -12.45 -5.37 -7.01
CA LEU A 21 -12.26 -4.04 -7.60
C LEU A 21 -12.42 -2.93 -6.55
N ILE A 22 -13.44 -3.00 -5.69
CA ILE A 22 -13.64 -2.05 -4.60
C ILE A 22 -12.44 -2.06 -3.65
N GLY A 23 -11.98 -3.25 -3.25
CA GLY A 23 -10.81 -3.39 -2.38
C GLY A 23 -9.51 -2.87 -3.02
N LEU A 24 -9.33 -3.09 -4.34
CA LEU A 24 -8.22 -2.54 -5.10
C LEU A 24 -8.23 -1.01 -5.08
N VAL A 25 -9.38 -0.39 -5.36
CA VAL A 25 -9.55 1.07 -5.31
C VAL A 25 -9.25 1.59 -3.90
N SER A 26 -9.74 0.90 -2.87
CA SER A 26 -9.49 1.24 -1.47
C SER A 26 -7.98 1.25 -1.15
N PHE A 27 -7.22 0.22 -1.55
CA PHE A 27 -5.76 0.19 -1.36
C PHE A 27 -5.02 1.24 -2.18
N ILE A 28 -5.45 1.54 -3.40
CA ILE A 28 -4.87 2.60 -4.23
C ILE A 28 -5.02 3.95 -3.52
N LEU A 29 -6.22 4.28 -3.05
CA LEU A 29 -6.48 5.52 -2.32
C LEU A 29 -5.68 5.58 -1.01
N GLY A 30 -5.64 4.49 -0.24
CA GLY A 30 -4.81 4.40 0.95
C GLY A 30 -3.32 4.62 0.67
N SER A 31 -2.82 4.10 -0.46
CA SER A 31 -1.44 4.32 -0.89
C SER A 31 -1.20 5.78 -1.28
N TRP A 32 -2.12 6.42 -2.00
CA TRP A 32 -2.01 7.84 -2.34
C TRP A 32 -2.00 8.73 -1.10
N PHE A 33 -2.84 8.42 -0.11
CA PHE A 33 -2.78 9.12 1.19
C PHE A 33 -1.39 9.02 1.81
N ILE A 34 -0.81 7.82 1.88
CA ILE A 34 0.52 7.59 2.45
C ILE A 34 1.59 8.37 1.68
N TYR A 35 1.53 8.40 0.33
CA TYR A 35 2.48 9.17 -0.49
C TYR A 35 2.36 10.68 -0.24
N ILE A 36 1.15 11.22 -0.12
CA ILE A 36 0.94 12.65 0.19
C ILE A 36 1.50 12.99 1.56
N VAL A 37 1.24 12.14 2.56
CA VAL A 37 1.78 12.31 3.92
C VAL A 37 3.31 12.24 3.90
N ASN A 38 3.89 11.29 3.19
CA ASN A 38 5.34 11.16 3.06
C ASN A 38 5.97 12.40 2.40
N ASP A 39 5.43 12.86 1.27
CA ASP A 39 5.92 14.06 0.58
C ASP A 39 5.75 15.33 1.43
N TYR A 40 4.70 15.39 2.26
CA TYR A 40 4.50 16.50 3.19
C TYR A 40 5.52 16.50 4.33
N ILE A 41 5.87 15.34 4.86
CA ILE A 41 6.90 15.17 5.90
C ILE A 41 8.27 15.55 5.33
N ASP A 42 8.58 15.08 4.13
CA ASP A 42 9.89 15.26 3.47
C ASP A 42 10.07 16.62 2.81
N ARG A 43 9.03 17.47 2.76
CA ARG A 43 9.02 18.71 1.99
C ARG A 43 10.25 19.61 2.21
N ASN A 44 10.74 19.71 3.45
CA ASN A 44 11.88 20.57 3.77
C ASN A 44 13.20 19.95 3.30
N ALA A 45 13.34 18.63 3.38
CA ALA A 45 14.50 17.90 2.87
C ALA A 45 14.50 17.90 1.32
N ASP A 46 13.34 17.62 0.70
CA ASP A 46 13.14 17.59 -0.75
C ASP A 46 13.39 18.97 -1.38
N LYS A 47 13.07 20.07 -0.69
CA LYS A 47 13.33 21.43 -1.18
C LYS A 47 14.82 21.72 -1.40
N ASN A 48 15.67 21.12 -0.60
CA ASN A 48 17.13 21.30 -0.68
C ASN A 48 17.79 20.27 -1.61
N HIS A 49 17.02 19.33 -2.19
CA HIS A 49 17.57 18.29 -3.05
C HIS A 49 17.51 18.73 -4.54
N PRO A 50 18.58 18.56 -5.33
CA PRO A 50 18.64 19.05 -6.73
C PRO A 50 17.48 18.57 -7.61
N GLU A 51 17.11 17.30 -7.51
CA GLU A 51 16.08 16.71 -8.37
C GLU A 51 14.67 16.79 -7.77
N LYS A 52 14.55 16.72 -6.42
CA LYS A 52 13.25 16.64 -5.72
C LYS A 52 12.65 18.00 -5.41
N SER A 53 13.41 19.08 -5.53
CA SER A 53 12.94 20.47 -5.30
C SER A 53 11.76 20.87 -6.20
N ASN A 54 11.64 20.24 -7.37
CA ASN A 54 10.56 20.48 -8.34
C ASN A 54 9.23 19.78 -7.98
N LYS A 55 9.19 18.89 -6.97
CA LYS A 55 7.94 18.26 -6.52
C LYS A 55 6.92 19.33 -6.11
N PRO A 56 5.62 19.16 -6.42
CA PRO A 56 4.59 20.18 -6.15
C PRO A 56 4.48 20.59 -4.67
N ILE A 57 4.67 19.65 -3.75
CA ILE A 57 4.62 19.89 -2.29
C ILE A 57 5.91 20.56 -1.81
N ALA A 58 7.08 20.10 -2.25
CA ALA A 58 8.37 20.67 -1.89
C ALA A 58 8.55 22.10 -2.40
N SER A 59 8.09 22.39 -3.62
CA SER A 59 8.17 23.72 -4.25
C SER A 59 7.16 24.76 -3.70
N ASN A 60 6.34 24.40 -2.70
CA ASN A 60 5.27 25.23 -2.12
C ASN A 60 4.24 25.73 -3.15
N LYS A 61 4.10 25.08 -4.31
CA LYS A 61 3.09 25.43 -5.32
C LYS A 61 1.66 25.17 -4.84
N ILE A 62 1.50 24.26 -3.86
CA ILE A 62 0.20 23.87 -3.32
C ILE A 62 0.09 24.40 -1.88
N PRO A 63 -0.98 25.14 -1.53
CA PRO A 63 -1.18 25.63 -0.17
C PRO A 63 -1.39 24.45 0.80
N GLN A 64 -0.80 24.55 1.98
CA GLN A 64 -0.86 23.50 3.01
C GLN A 64 -2.29 23.06 3.35
N LYS A 65 -3.24 24.00 3.42
CA LYS A 65 -4.66 23.70 3.69
C LYS A 65 -5.25 22.77 2.63
N LEU A 66 -4.87 22.95 1.36
CA LEU A 66 -5.36 22.11 0.26
C LEU A 66 -4.76 20.71 0.34
N ILE A 67 -3.48 20.57 0.69
CA ILE A 67 -2.83 19.27 0.88
C ILE A 67 -3.54 18.48 1.98
N MET A 68 -3.81 19.12 3.12
CA MET A 68 -4.52 18.48 4.25
C MET A 68 -5.95 18.08 3.87
N LEU A 69 -6.69 18.96 3.16
CA LEU A 69 -8.04 18.66 2.71
C LEU A 69 -8.09 17.49 1.76
N VAL A 70 -7.23 17.48 0.74
CA VAL A 70 -7.16 16.41 -0.26
C VAL A 70 -6.76 15.09 0.38
N SER A 71 -5.75 15.10 1.28
CA SER A 71 -5.34 13.89 1.98
C SER A 71 -6.46 13.32 2.87
N ALA A 72 -7.22 14.18 3.55
CA ALA A 72 -8.36 13.74 4.36
C ALA A 72 -9.48 13.13 3.50
N ILE A 73 -9.82 13.76 2.37
CA ILE A 73 -10.83 13.23 1.44
C ILE A 73 -10.40 11.85 0.91
N ILE A 74 -9.13 11.69 0.50
CA ILE A 74 -8.60 10.42 -0.01
C ILE A 74 -8.63 9.34 1.08
N LEU A 75 -8.25 9.67 2.32
CA LEU A 75 -8.30 8.73 3.44
C LEU A 75 -9.73 8.28 3.74
N ILE A 76 -10.68 9.24 3.85
CA ILE A 76 -12.09 8.94 4.08
C ILE A 76 -12.65 8.05 2.97
N SER A 77 -12.34 8.36 1.71
CA SER A 77 -12.77 7.55 0.57
C SER A 77 -12.18 6.14 0.62
N SER A 78 -10.89 5.99 0.93
CA SER A 78 -10.23 4.69 1.10
C SER A 78 -10.93 3.85 2.17
N VAL A 79 -11.18 4.42 3.35
CA VAL A 79 -11.86 3.73 4.45
C VAL A 79 -13.31 3.38 4.08
N SER A 80 -14.03 4.29 3.43
CA SER A 80 -15.42 4.06 3.01
C SER A 80 -15.54 2.88 2.04
N PHE A 81 -14.66 2.81 1.03
CA PHE A 81 -14.60 1.65 0.13
C PHE A 81 -14.19 0.36 0.86
N GLY A 82 -13.27 0.46 1.82
CA GLY A 82 -12.87 -0.68 2.65
C GLY A 82 -14.02 -1.25 3.48
N LEU A 83 -14.86 -0.40 4.06
CA LEU A 83 -16.03 -0.78 4.85
C LEU A 83 -17.09 -1.53 4.01
N ILE A 84 -17.24 -1.15 2.73
CA ILE A 84 -18.17 -1.83 1.80
C ILE A 84 -17.70 -3.26 1.50
N THR A 85 -16.40 -3.51 1.50
CA THR A 85 -15.82 -4.80 1.11
C THR A 85 -16.04 -5.88 2.18
N SER A 86 -15.43 -5.75 3.35
CA SER A 86 -15.66 -6.64 4.51
C SER A 86 -14.98 -6.11 5.78
N SER A 87 -15.46 -6.59 6.96
CA SER A 87 -14.88 -6.23 8.26
C SER A 87 -13.43 -6.71 8.40
N SER A 88 -13.09 -7.87 7.87
CA SER A 88 -11.72 -8.39 7.89
C SER A 88 -10.79 -7.58 7.01
N PHE A 89 -11.28 -7.15 5.83
CA PHE A 89 -10.50 -6.34 4.89
C PHE A 89 -10.18 -4.95 5.46
N ILE A 90 -11.19 -4.25 6.03
CA ILE A 90 -10.97 -2.92 6.61
C ILE A 90 -9.95 -2.96 7.76
N PHE A 91 -9.94 -4.02 8.57
CA PHE A 91 -8.95 -4.18 9.63
C PHE A 91 -7.52 -4.24 9.05
N ILE A 92 -7.31 -5.00 7.98
CA ILE A 92 -6.00 -5.08 7.30
C ILE A 92 -5.62 -3.76 6.65
N LEU A 93 -6.58 -3.08 6.01
CA LEU A 93 -6.37 -1.76 5.42
C LEU A 93 -5.93 -0.74 6.48
N CYS A 94 -6.56 -0.75 7.67
CA CYS A 94 -6.18 0.12 8.78
C CYS A 94 -4.76 -0.18 9.29
N ILE A 95 -4.40 -1.46 9.42
CA ILE A 95 -3.03 -1.88 9.78
C ILE A 95 -2.05 -1.38 8.72
N TYR A 96 -2.37 -1.54 7.43
CA TYR A 96 -1.53 -1.09 6.33
C TYR A 96 -1.30 0.42 6.38
N ILE A 97 -2.36 1.23 6.45
CA ILE A 97 -2.28 2.69 6.48
C ILE A 97 -1.51 3.15 7.72
N SER A 98 -1.80 2.60 8.89
CA SER A 98 -1.14 2.96 10.15
C SER A 98 0.35 2.61 10.14
N SER A 99 0.70 1.39 9.71
CA SER A 99 2.09 0.93 9.67
C SER A 99 2.93 1.75 8.68
N MET A 100 2.40 2.05 7.49
CA MET A 100 3.11 2.82 6.47
C MET A 100 3.19 4.31 6.81
N THR A 101 2.20 4.85 7.52
CA THR A 101 2.28 6.22 8.04
C THR A 101 3.33 6.32 9.15
N LEU A 102 3.36 5.38 10.08
CA LEU A 102 4.36 5.29 11.13
C LEU A 102 5.78 5.14 10.55
N TYR A 103 5.92 4.30 9.52
CA TYR A 103 7.15 4.17 8.75
C TYR A 103 7.61 5.53 8.21
N SER A 104 6.72 6.29 7.56
CA SER A 104 7.04 7.60 6.99
C SER A 104 7.47 8.62 8.04
N LEU A 105 6.91 8.55 9.26
CA LEU A 105 7.21 9.49 10.35
C LEU A 105 8.53 9.20 11.05
N ILE A 106 8.84 7.92 11.32
CA ILE A 106 9.89 7.56 12.29
C ILE A 106 10.93 6.61 11.69
N ILE A 107 10.49 5.58 10.96
CA ILE A 107 11.28 4.38 10.73
C ILE A 107 12.22 4.49 9.52
N LYS A 108 11.86 5.26 8.50
CA LYS A 108 12.59 5.35 7.21
C LYS A 108 14.07 5.79 7.29
N LYS A 109 14.51 6.26 8.45
CA LYS A 109 15.91 6.70 8.66
C LYS A 109 16.90 5.55 8.87
N VAL A 110 16.40 4.35 9.16
CA VAL A 110 17.24 3.17 9.43
C VAL A 110 17.19 2.23 8.23
N PHE A 111 18.31 2.08 7.54
CA PHE A 111 18.46 1.36 6.26
C PHE A 111 17.78 -0.01 6.20
N LEU A 112 18.06 -0.92 7.15
CA LEU A 112 17.48 -2.26 7.17
C LEU A 112 15.97 -2.24 7.48
N VAL A 113 15.56 -1.36 8.38
CA VAL A 113 14.16 -1.24 8.79
C VAL A 113 13.32 -0.63 7.68
N ASP A 114 13.91 0.24 6.85
CA ASP A 114 13.31 0.79 5.64
C ASP A 114 12.85 -0.34 4.69
N ILE A 115 13.78 -1.22 4.31
CA ILE A 115 13.53 -2.33 3.39
C ILE A 115 12.46 -3.29 3.95
N ILE A 116 12.58 -3.66 5.22
CA ILE A 116 11.64 -4.58 5.89
C ILE A 116 10.25 -3.96 5.97
N SER A 117 10.12 -2.69 6.34
CA SER A 117 8.83 -2.02 6.48
C SER A 117 8.09 -1.94 5.15
N ILE A 118 8.79 -1.62 4.06
CA ILE A 118 8.18 -1.58 2.72
C ILE A 118 7.75 -2.99 2.28
N ALA A 119 8.57 -4.03 2.55
CA ALA A 119 8.21 -5.41 2.25
C ALA A 119 6.95 -5.86 3.02
N ILE A 120 6.81 -5.50 4.30
CA ILE A 120 5.59 -5.73 5.09
C ILE A 120 4.38 -5.04 4.41
N GLY A 121 4.54 -3.83 3.90
CA GLY A 121 3.49 -3.14 3.14
C GLY A 121 3.01 -3.92 1.92
N TYR A 122 3.92 -4.57 1.17
CA TYR A 122 3.54 -5.46 0.06
C TYR A 122 2.81 -6.71 0.54
N MET A 123 3.29 -7.34 1.61
CA MET A 123 2.64 -8.52 2.21
C MET A 123 1.21 -8.20 2.66
N LEU A 124 0.99 -7.06 3.31
CA LEU A 124 -0.35 -6.62 3.77
C LEU A 124 -1.31 -6.40 2.61
N ARG A 125 -0.86 -5.85 1.48
CA ARG A 125 -1.69 -5.68 0.28
C ARG A 125 -2.11 -7.02 -0.31
N VAL A 126 -1.18 -7.96 -0.43
CA VAL A 126 -1.48 -9.31 -0.95
C VAL A 126 -2.39 -10.07 -0.01
N TYR A 127 -2.15 -9.99 1.30
CA TYR A 127 -3.00 -10.61 2.31
C TYR A 127 -4.41 -10.03 2.31
N GLY A 128 -4.55 -8.69 2.23
CA GLY A 128 -5.84 -8.02 2.13
C GLY A 128 -6.62 -8.43 0.88
N GLY A 129 -5.94 -8.52 -0.28
CA GLY A 129 -6.56 -9.02 -1.51
C GLY A 129 -7.03 -10.48 -1.39
N ALA A 130 -6.21 -11.35 -0.79
CA ALA A 130 -6.56 -12.74 -0.57
C ALA A 130 -7.76 -12.90 0.38
N ILE A 131 -7.86 -12.10 1.44
CA ILE A 131 -9.02 -12.11 2.36
C ILE A 131 -10.32 -11.73 1.66
N ILE A 132 -10.31 -10.80 0.71
CA ILE A 132 -11.51 -10.48 -0.08
C ILE A 132 -11.99 -11.71 -0.83
N VAL A 133 -11.08 -12.44 -1.46
CA VAL A 133 -11.40 -13.66 -2.22
C VAL A 133 -11.97 -14.74 -1.30
N VAL A 134 -11.30 -14.99 -0.17
CA VAL A 134 -11.75 -15.97 0.83
C VAL A 134 -13.15 -15.65 1.33
N ASN A 135 -13.40 -14.42 1.79
CA ASN A 135 -14.71 -14.02 2.32
C ASN A 135 -15.82 -14.04 1.26
N SER A 136 -15.46 -13.95 -0.03
CA SER A 136 -16.46 -13.97 -1.12
C SER A 136 -16.81 -15.36 -1.58
N ILE A 137 -15.94 -16.37 -1.37
CA ILE A 137 -16.14 -17.74 -1.85
C ILE A 137 -16.57 -18.67 -0.71
N ASP A 138 -15.74 -18.79 0.31
CA ASP A 138 -15.97 -19.66 1.46
C ASP A 138 -15.01 -19.25 2.60
N GLU A 139 -15.57 -18.88 3.75
CA GLU A 139 -14.81 -18.46 4.94
C GLU A 139 -13.94 -19.58 5.56
N THR A 140 -14.17 -20.83 5.16
CA THR A 140 -13.36 -21.98 5.62
C THR A 140 -12.01 -22.09 4.92
N ILE A 141 -11.82 -21.40 3.79
CA ILE A 141 -10.57 -21.39 3.04
C ILE A 141 -9.57 -20.44 3.73
N ASN A 142 -8.41 -20.96 4.08
CA ASN A 142 -7.33 -20.15 4.64
C ASN A 142 -6.43 -19.56 3.55
N VAL A 143 -5.97 -18.33 3.78
CA VAL A 143 -4.96 -17.71 2.92
C VAL A 143 -3.65 -18.50 3.01
N SER A 144 -3.09 -18.86 1.87
CA SER A 144 -1.83 -19.62 1.81
C SER A 144 -0.68 -18.82 2.41
N ILE A 145 -0.03 -19.37 3.42
CA ILE A 145 1.17 -18.78 4.03
C ILE A 145 2.30 -18.61 3.00
N TRP A 146 2.40 -19.52 2.04
CA TRP A 146 3.42 -19.46 1.00
C TRP A 146 3.26 -18.26 0.09
N LEU A 147 2.01 -17.85 -0.21
CA LEU A 147 1.73 -16.64 -0.98
C LEU A 147 2.33 -15.40 -0.29
N ILE A 148 2.15 -15.30 1.01
CA ILE A 148 2.65 -14.16 1.80
C ILE A 148 4.18 -14.19 1.90
N LEU A 149 4.76 -15.38 2.16
CA LEU A 149 6.20 -15.52 2.27
C LEU A 149 6.91 -15.24 0.93
N CYS A 150 6.41 -15.80 -0.18
CA CYS A 150 6.98 -15.53 -1.50
C CYS A 150 6.92 -14.04 -1.86
N THR A 151 5.80 -13.37 -1.55
CA THR A 151 5.67 -11.92 -1.76
C THR A 151 6.67 -11.15 -0.89
N GLY A 152 6.83 -11.53 0.38
CA GLY A 152 7.79 -10.92 1.29
C GLY A 152 9.23 -11.05 0.79
N PHE A 153 9.67 -12.26 0.45
CA PHE A 153 11.03 -12.50 -0.06
C PHE A 153 11.29 -11.82 -1.40
N ALA A 154 10.33 -11.87 -2.33
CA ALA A 154 10.44 -11.16 -3.62
C ALA A 154 10.56 -9.64 -3.40
N SER A 155 9.77 -9.07 -2.51
CA SER A 155 9.81 -7.64 -2.16
C SER A 155 11.16 -7.27 -1.54
N LEU A 156 11.65 -8.05 -0.57
CA LEU A 156 12.96 -7.83 0.05
C LEU A 156 14.08 -7.87 -0.97
N PHE A 157 14.04 -8.83 -1.91
CA PHE A 157 15.03 -8.96 -2.97
C PHE A 157 15.07 -7.72 -3.87
N VAL A 158 13.91 -7.30 -4.40
CA VAL A 158 13.79 -6.14 -5.29
C VAL A 158 14.22 -4.84 -4.59
N LEU A 159 13.78 -4.64 -3.34
CA LEU A 159 14.13 -3.46 -2.54
C LEU A 159 15.62 -3.42 -2.21
N SER A 160 16.24 -4.56 -1.94
CA SER A 160 17.68 -4.64 -1.67
C SER A 160 18.51 -4.28 -2.90
N ILE A 161 18.11 -4.75 -4.10
CA ILE A 161 18.76 -4.37 -5.35
C ILE A 161 18.64 -2.87 -5.62
N LYS A 162 17.43 -2.33 -5.46
CA LYS A 162 17.18 -0.90 -5.64
C LYS A 162 18.08 -0.06 -4.73
N ARG A 163 18.16 -0.43 -3.47
CA ARG A 163 18.96 0.29 -2.47
C ARG A 163 20.46 0.16 -2.73
N PHE A 164 20.90 -1.00 -3.17
CA PHE A 164 22.30 -1.18 -3.58
C PHE A 164 22.67 -0.30 -4.77
N SER A 165 21.79 -0.20 -5.75
CA SER A 165 21.97 0.68 -6.93
C SER A 165 22.04 2.17 -6.52
N GLU A 166 21.18 2.63 -5.60
CA GLU A 166 21.21 4.00 -5.09
C GLU A 166 22.57 4.33 -4.44
N ILE A 167 23.06 3.48 -3.53
CA ILE A 167 24.35 3.66 -2.85
C ILE A 167 25.53 3.67 -3.84
N THR A 168 25.45 2.86 -4.89
CA THR A 168 26.51 2.79 -5.89
C THR A 168 26.55 4.04 -6.76
N ASN A 169 25.38 4.56 -7.15
CA ASN A 169 25.28 5.79 -7.95
C ASN A 169 25.72 7.03 -7.15
N ASP A 170 25.38 7.13 -5.87
CA ASP A 170 25.80 8.24 -5.00
C ASP A 170 27.33 8.29 -4.76
N LYS A 171 28.04 7.17 -4.96
CA LYS A 171 29.51 7.12 -4.87
C LYS A 171 30.21 7.49 -6.17
N LEU A 172 29.48 7.55 -7.29
CA LEU A 172 30.02 7.87 -8.61
C LEU A 172 29.82 9.33 -9.01
N THR A 173 29.04 10.09 -8.23
CA THR A 173 28.81 11.54 -8.36
C THR A 173 29.57 12.28 -7.26
#